data_2e35f392bf5660479e72cebc78932546
#
_entry.id   2e35f392bf5660479e72cebc78932546
#
_cell.length_a   1.000
_cell.length_b   1.000
_cell.length_c   1.000
_cell.angle_alpha   90.00
_cell.angle_beta   90.00
_cell.angle_gamma   90.00
#
_symmetry.space_group_name_H-M   'P 1'
#
loop_
_entity.id
_entity.type
_entity.pdbx_description
1 polymer ?
#
loop_
_entity_poly.entity_id
_entity_poly.type
_entity_poly.pdbx_seq_one_letter_code
_entity_poly.pdbx_strand_id
1 'polypeptide(L)'
;AAMAEGIRALIPLPDPVGATLDTRTLENGLTIRKIRVPLGVVGIIYESRPNVTSDAAALALKSGNAVVLRSGREAYRSAAAIVAALKAALAGSDGISPECIQLVEDTSRDSAHAMMKAVGHLDLLIPRGGAGLIRAVVENAHVPVIETGTGICHVYIDRDADLDMAL
;
A
#
# COMPACT_ATOMS: atom_id res chain seq x y z
N ALA A 1 2.05 -9.35 17.97
CA ALA A 1 1.60 -10.65 17.44
C ALA A 1 0.85 -10.47 16.11
N ALA A 2 -0.32 -9.79 16.05
CA ALA A 2 -1.17 -9.72 14.85
C ALA A 2 -0.47 -9.12 13.59
N MET A 3 0.29 -8.02 13.72
CA MET A 3 1.05 -7.45 12.59
C MET A 3 2.08 -8.42 12.01
N ALA A 4 2.81 -9.13 12.88
CA ALA A 4 3.78 -10.13 12.43
C ALA A 4 3.09 -11.30 11.72
N GLU A 5 1.90 -11.68 12.17
CA GLU A 5 1.09 -12.72 11.53
C GLU A 5 0.61 -12.28 10.15
N GLY A 6 0.18 -11.03 10.01
CA GLY A 6 -0.17 -10.45 8.70
C GLY A 6 0.98 -10.51 7.71
N ILE A 7 2.21 -10.16 8.15
CA ILE A 7 3.40 -10.27 7.29
C ILE A 7 3.69 -11.74 6.92
N ARG A 8 3.59 -12.67 7.89
CA ARG A 8 3.80 -14.11 7.62
C ARG A 8 2.79 -14.66 6.61
N ALA A 9 1.55 -14.18 6.63
CA ALA A 9 0.53 -14.60 5.68
C ALA A 9 0.87 -14.23 4.22
N LEU A 10 1.77 -13.27 3.99
CA LEU A 10 2.23 -12.91 2.64
C LEU A 10 3.31 -13.87 2.11
N ILE A 11 4.00 -14.63 2.97
CA ILE A 11 5.12 -15.51 2.56
C ILE A 11 4.66 -16.55 1.53
N PRO A 12 3.56 -17.32 1.77
CA PRO A 12 3.12 -18.35 0.85
C PRO A 12 2.45 -17.84 -0.42
N LEU A 13 2.16 -16.54 -0.51
CA LEU A 13 1.55 -15.99 -1.73
C LEU A 13 2.54 -16.06 -2.90
N PRO A 14 2.06 -16.34 -4.11
CA PRO A 14 2.91 -16.38 -5.29
C PRO A 14 3.58 -15.02 -5.52
N ASP A 15 4.80 -15.03 -6.06
CA ASP A 15 5.48 -13.82 -6.47
C ASP A 15 4.76 -13.22 -7.70
N PRO A 16 4.28 -11.97 -7.63
CA PRO A 16 3.61 -11.35 -8.76
C PRO A 16 4.59 -10.86 -9.84
N VAL A 17 5.87 -10.64 -9.50
CA VAL A 17 6.86 -10.06 -10.42
C VAL A 17 7.23 -11.06 -11.51
N GLY A 18 7.16 -10.63 -12.77
CA GLY A 18 7.45 -11.48 -13.92
C GLY A 18 6.34 -12.48 -14.30
N ALA A 19 5.23 -12.52 -13.55
CA ALA A 19 4.11 -13.39 -13.88
C ALA A 19 3.51 -13.02 -15.26
N THR A 20 3.40 -14.01 -16.15
CA THR A 20 2.78 -13.82 -17.46
C THR A 20 1.27 -13.87 -17.32
N LEU A 21 0.59 -12.80 -17.77
CA LEU A 21 -0.86 -12.64 -17.74
C LEU A 21 -1.53 -13.16 -19.03
N ASP A 22 -0.83 -12.97 -20.16
CA ASP A 22 -1.31 -13.33 -21.48
C ASP A 22 -0.15 -13.56 -22.43
N THR A 23 -0.33 -14.45 -23.40
CA THR A 23 0.62 -14.69 -24.49
C THR A 23 -0.16 -14.91 -25.78
N ARG A 24 0.18 -14.14 -26.83
CA ARG A 24 -0.41 -14.29 -28.15
C ARG A 24 0.66 -14.27 -29.25
N THR A 25 0.52 -15.13 -30.23
CA THR A 25 1.36 -15.12 -31.43
C THR A 25 0.55 -14.56 -32.60
N LEU A 26 1.10 -13.56 -33.27
CA LEU A 26 0.50 -12.96 -34.45
C LEU A 26 0.76 -13.82 -35.70
N GLU A 27 0.03 -13.56 -36.79
CA GLU A 27 0.15 -14.33 -38.06
C GLU A 27 1.57 -14.23 -38.67
N ASN A 28 2.28 -13.12 -38.40
CA ASN A 28 3.67 -12.92 -38.84
C ASN A 28 4.70 -13.63 -37.94
N GLY A 29 4.28 -14.44 -36.96
CA GLY A 29 5.15 -15.19 -36.06
C GLY A 29 5.63 -14.41 -34.81
N LEU A 30 5.30 -13.11 -34.66
CA LEU A 30 5.67 -12.30 -33.50
C LEU A 30 4.89 -12.78 -32.26
N THR A 31 5.61 -13.14 -31.20
CA THR A 31 5.03 -13.50 -29.91
C THR A 31 5.03 -12.30 -28.95
N ILE A 32 3.84 -11.91 -28.51
CA ILE A 32 3.62 -10.84 -27.54
C ILE A 32 3.25 -11.46 -26.20
N ARG A 33 3.97 -11.10 -25.12
CA ARG A 33 3.65 -11.51 -23.74
C ARG A 33 3.33 -10.30 -22.89
N LYS A 34 2.22 -10.37 -22.15
CA LYS A 34 1.87 -9.40 -21.12
C LYS A 34 2.36 -9.93 -19.77
N ILE A 35 3.32 -9.27 -19.18
CA ILE A 35 3.92 -9.66 -17.90
C ILE A 35 3.67 -8.59 -16.83
N ARG A 36 3.65 -9.01 -15.56
CA ARG A 36 3.62 -8.09 -14.42
C ARG A 36 5.02 -7.57 -14.10
N VAL A 37 5.12 -6.28 -13.85
CA VAL A 37 6.35 -5.60 -13.41
C VAL A 37 6.06 -4.78 -12.16
N PRO A 38 7.07 -4.46 -11.32
CA PRO A 38 6.91 -3.51 -10.23
C PRO A 38 6.41 -2.16 -10.72
N LEU A 39 5.70 -1.44 -9.87
CA LEU A 39 5.24 -0.07 -10.14
C LEU A 39 6.37 0.94 -10.03
N GLY A 40 7.32 0.69 -9.12
CA GLY A 40 8.43 1.57 -8.79
C GLY A 40 8.39 2.05 -7.35
N VAL A 41 8.32 3.35 -7.11
CA VAL A 41 8.23 3.96 -5.78
C VAL A 41 6.78 4.30 -5.46
N VAL A 42 6.21 3.62 -4.47
CA VAL A 42 4.81 3.79 -4.05
C VAL A 42 4.74 4.67 -2.81
N GLY A 43 4.08 5.81 -2.93
CA GLY A 43 3.74 6.67 -1.79
C GLY A 43 2.44 6.21 -1.11
N ILE A 44 2.41 6.11 0.21
CA ILE A 44 1.19 5.78 0.95
C ILE A 44 0.95 6.82 2.04
N ILE A 45 -0.14 7.56 1.91
CA ILE A 45 -0.60 8.52 2.92
C ILE A 45 -1.71 7.88 3.72
N TYR A 46 -1.51 7.70 5.04
CA TYR A 46 -2.50 7.05 5.89
C TYR A 46 -2.68 7.78 7.22
N GLU A 47 -3.82 7.54 7.84
CA GLU A 47 -4.18 8.12 9.13
C GLU A 47 -3.66 7.28 10.32
N SER A 48 -4.48 6.99 11.28
CA SER A 48 -4.15 6.51 12.63
C SER A 48 -4.01 4.99 12.81
N ARG A 49 -3.81 4.21 11.75
CA ARG A 49 -3.74 2.72 11.83
C ARG A 49 -2.29 2.22 11.73
N PRO A 50 -1.60 1.89 12.85
CA PRO A 50 -0.20 1.46 12.82
C PRO A 50 0.06 0.21 11.98
N ASN A 51 -0.89 -0.73 11.91
CA ASN A 51 -0.77 -1.93 11.08
C ASN A 51 -0.64 -1.64 9.58
N VAL A 52 -1.16 -0.51 9.10
CA VAL A 52 -0.98 -0.10 7.70
C VAL A 52 0.51 0.05 7.37
N THR A 53 1.33 0.50 8.33
CA THR A 53 2.79 0.61 8.14
C THR A 53 3.42 -0.73 7.78
N SER A 54 3.13 -1.79 8.57
CA SER A 54 3.68 -3.13 8.35
C SER A 54 3.13 -3.77 7.08
N ASP A 55 1.81 -3.66 6.87
CA ASP A 55 1.13 -4.29 5.75
C ASP A 55 1.55 -3.66 4.42
N ALA A 56 1.60 -2.32 4.36
CA ALA A 56 2.01 -1.58 3.19
C ALA A 56 3.48 -1.86 2.81
N ALA A 57 4.39 -1.84 3.79
CA ALA A 57 5.79 -2.14 3.55
C ALA A 57 5.98 -3.59 3.04
N ALA A 58 5.34 -4.56 3.67
CA ALA A 58 5.46 -5.96 3.29
C ALA A 58 4.87 -6.24 1.89
N LEU A 59 3.72 -5.64 1.56
CA LEU A 59 3.11 -5.77 0.23
C LEU A 59 3.95 -5.08 -0.86
N ALA A 60 4.51 -3.90 -0.58
CA ALA A 60 5.41 -3.21 -1.51
C ALA A 60 6.64 -4.07 -1.81
N LEU A 61 7.31 -4.58 -0.78
CA LEU A 61 8.47 -5.46 -0.94
C LEU A 61 8.11 -6.75 -1.70
N LYS A 62 7.01 -7.42 -1.35
CA LYS A 62 6.55 -8.65 -2.01
C LYS A 62 6.27 -8.42 -3.50
N SER A 63 5.89 -7.22 -3.89
CA SER A 63 5.61 -6.85 -5.28
C SER A 63 6.77 -6.11 -5.97
N GLY A 64 7.97 -6.11 -5.35
CA GLY A 64 9.19 -5.54 -5.94
C GLY A 64 9.25 -4.02 -5.96
N ASN A 65 8.44 -3.34 -5.14
CA ASN A 65 8.38 -1.88 -5.08
C ASN A 65 9.15 -1.32 -3.87
N ALA A 66 9.65 -0.10 -4.00
CA ALA A 66 10.00 0.73 -2.86
C ALA A 66 8.76 1.45 -2.32
N VAL A 67 8.76 1.83 -1.03
CA VAL A 67 7.63 2.50 -0.41
C VAL A 67 8.05 3.71 0.40
N VAL A 68 7.32 4.80 0.23
CA VAL A 68 7.41 6.02 1.05
C VAL A 68 6.12 6.15 1.85
N LEU A 69 6.23 6.01 3.16
CA LEU A 69 5.12 5.99 4.11
C LEU A 69 4.96 7.37 4.75
N ARG A 70 3.73 7.85 4.83
CA ARG A 70 3.40 9.06 5.58
C ARG A 70 2.20 8.79 6.47
N SER A 71 2.45 8.66 7.78
CA SER A 71 1.42 8.40 8.80
C SER A 71 0.81 9.69 9.35
N GLY A 72 -0.38 9.60 9.92
CA GLY A 72 -0.91 10.67 10.78
C GLY A 72 -0.04 10.88 12.03
N ARG A 73 -0.14 12.08 12.63
CA ARG A 73 0.64 12.48 13.81
C ARG A 73 0.49 11.49 14.97
N GLU A 74 -0.72 11.00 15.19
CA GLU A 74 -1.03 10.09 16.30
C GLU A 74 -0.33 8.72 16.14
N ALA A 75 -0.15 8.26 14.92
CA ALA A 75 0.45 6.96 14.63
C ALA A 75 1.98 7.03 14.39
N TYR A 76 2.56 8.23 14.29
CA TYR A 76 3.94 8.42 13.83
C TYR A 76 4.96 7.64 14.67
N ARG A 77 4.88 7.70 16.00
CA ARG A 77 5.83 6.99 16.87
C ARG A 77 5.79 5.47 16.67
N SER A 78 4.58 4.93 16.51
CA SER A 78 4.40 3.51 16.22
C SER A 78 4.90 3.15 14.82
N ALA A 79 4.62 3.98 13.83
CA ALA A 79 5.12 3.82 12.47
C ALA A 79 6.64 3.84 12.42
N ALA A 80 7.29 4.79 13.10
CA ALA A 80 8.74 4.89 13.18
C ALA A 80 9.38 3.64 13.80
N ALA A 81 8.81 3.12 14.89
CA ALA A 81 9.29 1.88 15.53
C ALA A 81 9.14 0.66 14.60
N ILE A 82 8.02 0.56 13.88
CA ILE A 82 7.78 -0.52 12.92
C ILE A 82 8.77 -0.43 11.76
N VAL A 83 8.95 0.75 11.17
CA VAL A 83 9.89 0.96 10.05
C VAL A 83 11.32 0.67 10.49
N ALA A 84 11.73 1.10 11.69
CA ALA A 84 13.05 0.79 12.23
C ALA A 84 13.29 -0.73 12.36
N ALA A 85 12.30 -1.47 12.86
CA ALA A 85 12.36 -2.93 12.96
C ALA A 85 12.44 -3.60 11.58
N LEU A 86 11.68 -3.13 10.60
CA LEU A 86 11.71 -3.64 9.23
C LEU A 86 13.06 -3.35 8.55
N LYS A 87 13.58 -2.13 8.66
CA LYS A 87 14.89 -1.76 8.13
C LYS A 87 16.02 -2.58 8.76
N ALA A 88 15.98 -2.80 10.09
CA ALA A 88 16.94 -3.64 10.78
C ALA A 88 16.94 -5.11 10.29
N ALA A 89 15.74 -5.66 10.01
CA ALA A 89 15.62 -6.99 9.43
C ALA A 89 16.17 -7.05 8.00
N LEU A 90 15.93 -6.04 7.18
CA LEU A 90 16.45 -5.96 5.81
C LEU A 90 17.97 -5.78 5.77
N ALA A 91 18.55 -5.06 6.72
CA ALA A 91 20.02 -4.89 6.81
C ALA A 91 20.78 -6.22 7.03
N GLY A 92 20.09 -7.24 7.55
CA GLY A 92 20.61 -8.60 7.68
C GLY A 92 20.32 -9.52 6.49
N SER A 93 19.68 -9.00 5.44
CA SER A 93 19.25 -9.78 4.26
C SER A 93 20.08 -9.38 3.04
N ASP A 94 20.51 -10.37 2.26
CA ASP A 94 21.20 -10.12 1.00
C ASP A 94 20.23 -9.66 -0.10
N GLY A 95 20.62 -8.63 -0.84
CA GLY A 95 19.98 -8.22 -2.09
C GLY A 95 18.84 -7.21 -1.97
N ILE A 96 18.39 -6.83 -0.75
CA ILE A 96 17.36 -5.80 -0.55
C ILE A 96 17.90 -4.68 0.33
N SER A 97 17.97 -3.46 -0.21
CA SER A 97 18.38 -2.29 0.57
C SER A 97 17.31 -1.91 1.61
N PRO A 98 17.69 -1.65 2.88
CA PRO A 98 16.78 -1.08 3.87
C PRO A 98 16.16 0.26 3.43
N GLU A 99 16.80 0.97 2.50
CA GLU A 99 16.33 2.25 1.98
C GLU A 99 15.09 2.13 1.07
N CYS A 100 14.70 0.92 0.69
CA CYS A 100 13.43 0.71 -0.04
C CYS A 100 12.18 0.98 0.81
N ILE A 101 12.32 1.15 2.15
CA ILE A 101 11.24 1.57 3.03
C ILE A 101 11.60 2.92 3.63
N GLN A 102 10.84 3.96 3.34
CA GLN A 102 11.01 5.29 3.89
C GLN A 102 9.78 5.74 4.67
N LEU A 103 9.99 6.49 5.75
CA LEU A 103 8.93 7.13 6.51
C LEU A 103 9.17 8.64 6.53
N VAL A 104 8.18 9.40 6.10
CA VAL A 104 8.21 10.86 6.17
C VAL A 104 8.11 11.29 7.63
N GLU A 105 9.10 12.04 8.11
CA GLU A 105 9.18 12.49 9.52
C GLU A 105 8.21 13.62 9.82
N ASP A 106 8.03 14.53 8.85
CA ASP A 106 7.08 15.61 8.97
C ASP A 106 5.64 15.11 8.87
N THR A 107 4.89 15.26 9.95
CA THR A 107 3.48 14.87 10.05
C THR A 107 2.52 16.02 9.76
N SER A 108 3.00 17.16 9.28
CA SER A 108 2.17 18.30 8.88
C SER A 108 1.37 17.99 7.60
N ARG A 109 0.36 18.81 7.32
CA ARG A 109 -0.38 18.69 6.06
C ARG A 109 0.48 19.01 4.84
N ASP A 110 1.50 19.84 5.02
CA ASP A 110 2.40 20.26 3.94
C ASP A 110 3.21 19.07 3.40
N SER A 111 3.63 18.14 4.27
CA SER A 111 4.30 16.93 3.83
C SER A 111 3.41 16.04 2.96
N ALA A 112 2.12 15.95 3.27
CA ALA A 112 1.17 15.21 2.43
C ALA A 112 0.98 15.90 1.07
N HIS A 113 0.86 17.23 1.04
CA HIS A 113 0.81 17.99 -0.21
C HIS A 113 2.09 17.87 -1.03
N ALA A 114 3.26 17.85 -0.38
CA ALA A 114 4.53 17.62 -1.06
C ALA A 114 4.56 16.25 -1.74
N MET A 115 4.09 15.19 -1.06
CA MET A 115 3.98 13.85 -1.66
C MET A 115 3.00 13.82 -2.85
N MET A 116 1.88 14.52 -2.77
CA MET A 116 0.91 14.60 -3.88
C MET A 116 1.52 15.20 -5.14
N LYS A 117 2.52 16.08 -4.98
CA LYS A 117 3.20 16.79 -6.07
C LYS A 117 4.55 16.19 -6.47
N ALA A 118 4.96 15.09 -5.86
CA ALA A 118 6.28 14.48 -6.02
C ALA A 118 6.43 13.68 -7.34
N VAL A 119 6.02 14.28 -8.47
CA VAL A 119 6.17 13.70 -9.81
C VAL A 119 7.64 13.47 -10.11
N GLY A 120 7.98 12.30 -10.64
CA GLY A 120 9.37 11.90 -10.92
C GLY A 120 10.12 11.34 -9.71
N HIS A 121 9.52 11.40 -8.50
CA HIS A 121 10.02 10.77 -7.28
C HIS A 121 9.10 9.64 -6.79
N LEU A 122 7.81 9.78 -7.02
CA LEU A 122 6.81 8.74 -6.76
C LEU A 122 6.14 8.34 -8.08
N ASP A 123 5.97 7.05 -8.28
CA ASP A 123 5.29 6.47 -9.45
C ASP A 123 3.80 6.29 -9.19
N LEU A 124 3.42 6.11 -7.94
CA LEU A 124 2.04 5.90 -7.52
C LEU A 124 1.81 6.44 -6.12
N LEU A 125 0.60 6.93 -5.85
CA LEU A 125 0.16 7.37 -4.54
C LEU A 125 -1.13 6.63 -4.13
N ILE A 126 -1.15 6.10 -2.89
CA ILE A 126 -2.29 5.37 -2.34
C ILE A 126 -2.74 6.06 -1.04
N PRO A 127 -3.89 6.75 -1.04
CA PRO A 127 -4.47 7.26 0.20
C PRO A 127 -5.21 6.14 0.97
N ARG A 128 -5.03 6.10 2.29
CA ARG A 128 -5.68 5.16 3.22
C ARG A 128 -6.23 5.88 4.44
N GLY A 129 -7.50 6.21 4.42
CA GLY A 129 -8.13 6.95 5.52
C GLY A 129 -9.58 7.28 5.26
N GLY A 130 -10.10 8.29 5.93
CA GLY A 130 -11.45 8.77 5.74
C GLY A 130 -11.68 9.42 4.38
N ALA A 131 -12.97 9.57 3.98
CA ALA A 131 -13.37 10.14 2.71
C ALA A 131 -12.74 11.53 2.43
N GLY A 132 -12.51 12.33 3.49
CA GLY A 132 -11.87 13.65 3.37
C GLY A 132 -10.43 13.57 2.88
N LEU A 133 -9.62 12.63 3.42
CA LEU A 133 -8.26 12.42 2.97
C LEU A 133 -8.24 11.90 1.52
N ILE A 134 -9.05 10.91 1.22
CA ILE A 134 -9.12 10.31 -0.13
C ILE A 134 -9.46 11.39 -1.15
N ARG A 135 -10.51 12.17 -0.91
CA ARG A 135 -10.91 13.27 -1.78
C ARG A 135 -9.80 14.31 -1.96
N ALA A 136 -9.16 14.74 -0.85
CA ALA A 136 -8.08 15.72 -0.92
C ALA A 136 -6.90 15.21 -1.76
N VAL A 137 -6.56 13.94 -1.68
CA VAL A 137 -5.49 13.34 -2.50
C VAL A 137 -5.91 13.29 -3.96
N VAL A 138 -7.11 12.79 -4.28
CA VAL A 138 -7.60 12.67 -5.65
C VAL A 138 -7.69 14.02 -6.36
N GLU A 139 -8.16 15.06 -5.65
CA GLU A 139 -8.32 16.41 -6.21
C GLU A 139 -6.99 17.17 -6.39
N ASN A 140 -5.95 16.86 -5.59
CA ASN A 140 -4.72 17.65 -5.53
C ASN A 140 -3.46 16.92 -5.99
N ALA A 141 -3.52 15.61 -6.21
CA ALA A 141 -2.34 14.86 -6.62
C ALA A 141 -2.02 15.07 -8.10
N HIS A 142 -0.72 15.26 -8.35
CA HIS A 142 -0.15 15.22 -9.70
C HIS A 142 0.50 13.86 -10.00
N VAL A 143 0.84 13.10 -8.95
CA VAL A 143 1.26 11.69 -9.03
C VAL A 143 0.01 10.84 -9.31
N PRO A 144 0.09 9.80 -10.14
CA PRO A 144 -1.01 8.85 -10.32
C PRO A 144 -1.53 8.31 -8.99
N VAL A 145 -2.86 8.19 -8.84
CA VAL A 145 -3.50 7.74 -7.59
C VAL A 145 -4.30 6.48 -7.82
N ILE A 146 -4.15 5.52 -6.91
CA ILE A 146 -5.11 4.42 -6.73
C ILE A 146 -5.84 4.65 -5.42
N GLU A 147 -7.13 4.94 -5.51
CA GLU A 147 -7.98 5.13 -4.34
C GLU A 147 -8.83 3.91 -4.04
N THR A 148 -9.21 3.77 -2.76
CA THR A 148 -10.27 2.86 -2.34
C THR A 148 -11.56 3.66 -2.24
N GLY A 149 -12.65 3.17 -2.82
CA GLY A 149 -13.97 3.77 -2.64
C GLY A 149 -14.39 3.78 -1.16
N THR A 150 -15.41 4.55 -0.84
CA THR A 150 -16.02 4.56 0.49
C THR A 150 -16.71 3.21 0.71
N GLY A 151 -16.30 2.47 1.74
CA GLY A 151 -16.98 1.25 2.14
C GLY A 151 -18.38 1.59 2.67
N ILE A 152 -19.40 0.95 2.13
CA ILE A 152 -20.77 1.02 2.64
C ILE A 152 -21.07 -0.32 3.30
N CYS A 153 -21.39 -0.27 4.59
CA CYS A 153 -21.83 -1.45 5.31
C CYS A 153 -23.34 -1.64 5.07
N HIS A 154 -23.74 -2.87 4.74
CA HIS A 154 -25.10 -3.24 4.58
C HIS A 154 -25.46 -4.32 5.60
N VAL A 155 -26.57 -4.16 6.29
CA VAL A 155 -27.18 -5.19 7.11
C VAL A 155 -28.50 -5.57 6.46
N TYR A 156 -28.64 -6.84 6.07
CA TYR A 156 -29.89 -7.37 5.54
C TYR A 156 -30.54 -8.23 6.64
N ILE A 157 -31.75 -7.88 7.01
CA ILE A 157 -32.57 -8.62 7.96
C ILE A 157 -33.69 -9.29 7.18
N ASP A 158 -33.65 -10.62 7.10
CA ASP A 158 -34.68 -11.40 6.42
C ASP A 158 -35.97 -11.40 7.21
N ARG A 159 -37.08 -11.69 6.54
CA ARG A 159 -38.40 -11.80 7.15
C ARG A 159 -38.48 -12.84 8.28
N ASP A 160 -37.71 -13.93 8.14
CA ASP A 160 -37.68 -15.04 9.08
C ASP A 160 -36.51 -14.96 10.06
N ALA A 161 -35.78 -13.80 10.11
CA ALA A 161 -34.66 -13.59 11.02
C ALA A 161 -35.13 -13.41 12.47
N ASP A 162 -34.28 -13.81 13.43
CA ASP A 162 -34.41 -13.46 14.83
C ASP A 162 -34.09 -11.96 15.00
N LEU A 163 -35.12 -11.17 15.28
CA LEU A 163 -35.00 -9.71 15.41
C LEU A 163 -34.21 -9.30 16.66
N ASP A 164 -34.29 -10.06 17.75
CA ASP A 164 -33.53 -9.75 18.96
C ASP A 164 -32.01 -9.96 18.76
N MET A 165 -31.64 -10.94 17.92
CA MET A 165 -30.25 -11.16 17.54
C MET A 165 -29.74 -10.12 16.48
N ALA A 166 -30.65 -9.56 15.69
CA ALA A 166 -30.30 -8.63 14.62
C ALA A 166 -30.12 -7.18 15.09
N LEU A 167 -30.65 -6.80 16.26
CA LEU A 167 -30.52 -5.49 16.92
C LEU A 167 -29.26 -5.43 17.78
#